data_0295297813718035fd791cbdf9905582
#
_entry.id   0295297813718035fd791cbdf9905582
#
_cell.length_a   1.000
_cell.length_b   1.000
_cell.length_c   1.000
_cell.angle_alpha   90.00
_cell.angle_beta   90.00
_cell.angle_gamma   90.00
#
_symmetry.space_group_name_H-M   'P 1'
#
loop_
_entity.id
_entity.type
_entity.pdbx_description
1 polymer ?
#
loop_
_entity_poly.entity_id
_entity_poly.type
_entity_poly.pdbx_seq_one_letter_code
_entity_poly.pdbx_strand_id
1 'polypeptide(L)'
;MALARTLLTLISTATLLTVSAQTIGDTTIALVVVQANYAQQFPGGDLVDRFGTNSNIGLGAFRKFSNNYTLGGEGSFMFGNKVVEPGILRNVINSAGQIVDNTGEQADVFLYERGWSAFATVGRIFPLFGPNPNSGLHLKLGGGYLRHKVRVQTQKNVVPQLEDEYLEGYDRLSAGPAALAYLGYQHLSNKGRVNFHIGLEFMAGFTQALRAYNFDTKQYNTPNRLDLLSGVRAGWSLPIYKKLDTGFHYY
;
A
#
# COMPACT_ATOMS: atom_id res chain seq x y z
N MET A 1 -25.12 -14.16 9.23
CA MET A 1 -26.00 -13.00 9.50
C MET A 1 -25.52 -12.09 10.65
N ALA A 2 -24.87 -12.60 11.68
CA ALA A 2 -24.36 -11.77 12.80
C ALA A 2 -23.20 -10.84 12.42
N LEU A 3 -22.23 -11.31 11.63
CA LEU A 3 -21.07 -10.49 11.19
C LEU A 3 -21.46 -9.27 10.34
N ALA A 4 -22.47 -9.40 9.49
CA ALA A 4 -22.95 -8.30 8.66
C ALA A 4 -23.64 -7.19 9.47
N ARG A 5 -24.31 -7.58 10.57
CA ARG A 5 -24.93 -6.61 11.50
C ARG A 5 -23.89 -5.85 12.31
N THR A 6 -22.80 -6.51 12.71
CA THR A 6 -21.70 -5.86 13.45
C THR A 6 -20.91 -4.88 12.59
N LEU A 7 -20.70 -5.17 11.30
CA LEU A 7 -20.07 -4.23 10.37
C LEU A 7 -20.96 -3.00 10.11
N LEU A 8 -22.28 -3.21 9.98
CA LEU A 8 -23.22 -2.10 9.74
C LEU A 8 -23.32 -1.16 10.97
N THR A 9 -23.23 -1.70 12.19
CA THR A 9 -23.20 -0.87 13.42
C THR A 9 -21.89 -0.11 13.58
N LEU A 10 -20.76 -0.65 13.16
CA LEU A 10 -19.46 0.08 13.16
C LEU A 10 -19.46 1.23 12.13
N ILE A 11 -20.11 1.06 11.00
CA ILE A 11 -20.24 2.12 9.98
C ILE A 11 -21.24 3.19 10.45
N SER A 12 -22.30 2.82 11.15
CA SER A 12 -23.31 3.75 11.67
C SER A 12 -22.81 4.62 12.82
N THR A 13 -21.88 4.12 13.65
CA THR A 13 -21.27 4.92 14.73
C THR A 13 -20.21 5.90 14.24
N ALA A 14 -19.65 5.69 13.05
CA ALA A 14 -18.70 6.62 12.43
C ALA A 14 -19.36 7.91 11.91
N THR A 15 -20.69 7.95 11.76
CA THR A 15 -21.40 9.10 11.19
C THR A 15 -21.80 10.19 12.18
N LEU A 16 -21.48 10.04 13.48
CA LEU A 16 -21.83 11.02 14.52
C LEU A 16 -20.66 11.90 14.99
N LEU A 17 -19.53 11.88 14.29
CA LEU A 17 -18.51 12.91 14.50
C LEU A 17 -18.96 14.18 13.78
N THR A 18 -19.73 15.02 14.46
CA THR A 18 -19.96 16.40 14.06
C THR A 18 -18.59 17.12 14.09
N VAL A 19 -17.95 17.15 12.94
CA VAL A 19 -16.73 17.93 12.72
C VAL A 19 -17.18 19.39 12.71
N SER A 20 -17.05 20.08 13.86
CA SER A 20 -17.11 21.52 13.90
C SER A 20 -16.00 22.06 13.00
N ALA A 21 -16.37 22.62 11.86
CA ALA A 21 -15.44 23.22 10.91
C ALA A 21 -14.79 24.44 11.57
N GLN A 22 -13.62 24.22 12.19
CA GLN A 22 -12.74 25.33 12.51
C GLN A 22 -12.22 25.91 11.20
N THR A 23 -12.36 27.20 11.04
CA THR A 23 -11.74 27.93 9.93
C THR A 23 -10.24 27.74 10.08
N ILE A 24 -9.60 27.03 9.15
CA ILE A 24 -8.16 26.93 9.02
C ILE A 24 -7.71 28.30 8.48
N GLY A 25 -7.70 29.28 9.35
CA GLY A 25 -7.37 30.66 9.02
C GLY A 25 -5.91 30.84 8.63
N ASP A 26 -5.43 32.06 8.76
CA ASP A 26 -4.10 32.52 8.33
C ASP A 26 -2.93 31.97 9.16
N THR A 27 -3.17 31.03 10.06
CA THR A 27 -2.15 30.47 10.96
C THR A 27 -1.90 28.98 10.74
N THR A 28 -0.66 28.57 10.97
CA THR A 28 -0.30 27.15 11.00
C THR A 28 -0.81 26.50 12.28
N ILE A 29 -1.56 25.40 12.15
CA ILE A 29 -2.14 24.67 13.27
C ILE A 29 -1.58 23.25 13.37
N ALA A 30 -1.55 22.72 14.58
CA ALA A 30 -1.26 21.31 14.82
C ALA A 30 -2.54 20.49 14.68
N LEU A 31 -2.48 19.40 13.90
CA LEU A 31 -3.62 18.52 13.67
C LEU A 31 -3.17 17.09 13.33
N VAL A 32 -4.07 16.15 13.42
CA VAL A 32 -3.86 14.78 12.92
C VAL A 32 -4.61 14.64 11.60
N VAL A 33 -3.95 14.04 10.61
CA VAL A 33 -4.56 13.76 9.31
C VAL A 33 -4.57 12.25 9.12
N VAL A 34 -5.75 11.70 8.85
CA VAL A 34 -5.92 10.31 8.39
C VAL A 34 -6.07 10.34 6.88
N GLN A 35 -5.40 9.44 6.18
CA GLN A 35 -5.38 9.38 4.73
C GLN A 35 -5.80 8.00 4.22
N ALA A 36 -6.60 8.00 3.16
CA ALA A 36 -6.82 6.83 2.31
C ALA A 36 -6.14 7.08 0.97
N ASN A 37 -5.32 6.12 0.53
CA ASN A 37 -4.42 6.29 -0.60
C ASN A 37 -4.73 5.25 -1.69
N TYR A 38 -4.60 5.67 -2.93
CA TYR A 38 -4.44 4.80 -4.09
C TYR A 38 -3.17 5.23 -4.84
N ALA A 39 -2.38 4.24 -5.26
CA ALA A 39 -1.26 4.51 -6.15
C ALA A 39 -1.23 3.51 -7.31
N GLN A 40 -0.89 4.02 -8.49
CA GLN A 40 -0.48 3.21 -9.62
C GLN A 40 1.04 3.14 -9.61
N GLN A 41 1.59 1.94 -9.48
CA GLN A 41 3.02 1.73 -9.32
C GLN A 41 3.64 1.04 -10.55
N PHE A 42 4.88 1.40 -10.78
CA PHE A 42 5.73 0.89 -11.87
C PHE A 42 6.96 0.26 -11.21
N PRO A 43 7.17 -1.05 -11.38
CA PRO A 43 8.32 -1.74 -10.84
C PRO A 43 9.61 -1.32 -11.54
N GLY A 44 10.72 -1.43 -10.81
CA GLY A 44 12.08 -1.20 -11.26
C GLY A 44 13.05 -2.08 -10.47
N GLY A 45 14.35 -1.96 -10.76
CA GLY A 45 15.36 -2.83 -10.17
C GLY A 45 15.05 -4.31 -10.45
N ASP A 46 15.26 -5.18 -9.45
CA ASP A 46 15.01 -6.61 -9.60
C ASP A 46 13.51 -6.97 -9.65
N LEU A 47 12.63 -6.04 -9.29
CA LEU A 47 11.19 -6.29 -9.25
C LEU A 47 10.59 -6.38 -10.67
N VAL A 48 11.15 -5.65 -11.64
CA VAL A 48 10.68 -5.62 -13.03
C VAL A 48 10.78 -6.98 -13.71
N ASP A 49 11.75 -7.80 -13.30
CA ASP A 49 11.93 -9.15 -13.85
C ASP A 49 10.82 -10.11 -13.41
N ARG A 50 10.05 -9.73 -12.40
CA ARG A 50 9.03 -10.57 -11.80
C ARG A 50 7.62 -10.05 -11.98
N PHE A 51 7.43 -8.73 -11.92
CA PHE A 51 6.11 -8.11 -11.98
C PHE A 51 6.07 -6.95 -12.96
N GLY A 52 4.89 -6.73 -13.55
CA GLY A 52 4.57 -5.52 -14.28
C GLY A 52 3.94 -4.46 -13.37
N THR A 53 3.25 -3.50 -13.96
CA THR A 53 2.56 -2.43 -13.23
C THR A 53 1.51 -2.99 -12.28
N ASN A 54 1.43 -2.43 -11.08
CA ASN A 54 0.49 -2.83 -10.05
C ASN A 54 -0.29 -1.63 -9.48
N SER A 55 -1.32 -1.95 -8.73
CA SER A 55 -2.11 -1.02 -7.94
C SER A 55 -1.81 -1.20 -6.47
N ASN A 56 -1.81 -0.10 -5.72
CA ASN A 56 -1.56 -0.08 -4.30
C ASN A 56 -2.67 0.72 -3.60
N ILE A 57 -3.31 0.13 -2.59
CA ILE A 57 -4.28 0.81 -1.73
C ILE A 57 -3.77 0.83 -0.31
N GLY A 58 -3.91 1.96 0.37
CA GLY A 58 -3.37 2.11 1.70
C GLY A 58 -4.13 3.08 2.59
N LEU A 59 -3.82 2.96 3.85
CA LEU A 59 -4.25 3.88 4.89
C LEU A 59 -3.02 4.42 5.61
N GLY A 60 -3.10 5.67 6.02
CA GLY A 60 -2.05 6.30 6.81
C GLY A 60 -2.61 7.33 7.77
N ALA A 61 -1.82 7.66 8.75
CA ALA A 61 -2.10 8.78 9.64
C ALA A 61 -0.80 9.50 9.98
N PHE A 62 -0.86 10.82 10.02
CA PHE A 62 0.27 11.62 10.50
C PHE A 62 -0.20 12.78 11.38
N ARG A 63 0.62 13.13 12.34
CA ARG A 63 0.51 14.38 13.08
C ARG A 63 1.28 15.47 12.34
N LYS A 64 0.59 16.53 11.97
CA LYS A 64 1.17 17.77 11.52
C LYS A 64 1.36 18.69 12.73
N PHE A 65 2.56 19.19 12.91
CA PHE A 65 2.89 20.16 13.96
C PHE A 65 2.67 21.60 13.46
N SER A 66 2.65 22.56 14.38
CA SER A 66 2.48 23.99 14.04
C SER A 66 3.60 24.57 13.17
N ASN A 67 4.77 23.94 13.15
CA ASN A 67 5.90 24.29 12.27
C ASN A 67 5.88 23.55 10.92
N ASN A 68 4.74 22.92 10.56
CA ASN A 68 4.52 22.15 9.35
C ASN A 68 5.36 20.85 9.18
N TYR A 69 6.13 20.45 10.19
CA TYR A 69 6.69 19.10 10.20
C TYR A 69 5.58 18.07 10.40
N THR A 70 5.79 16.88 9.85
CA THR A 70 4.85 15.76 9.95
C THR A 70 5.57 14.52 10.46
N LEU A 71 4.89 13.76 11.32
CA LEU A 71 5.35 12.47 11.83
C LEU A 71 4.17 11.50 11.80
N GLY A 72 4.35 10.32 11.24
CA GLY A 72 3.23 9.39 11.10
C GLY A 72 3.63 8.00 10.69
N GLY A 73 2.65 7.25 10.24
CA GLY A 73 2.82 5.92 9.69
C GLY A 73 1.77 5.62 8.63
N GLU A 74 2.11 4.73 7.73
CA GLU A 74 1.21 4.27 6.69
C GLU A 74 1.43 2.79 6.40
N GLY A 75 0.34 2.12 6.01
CA GLY A 75 0.36 0.75 5.57
C GLY A 75 -0.44 0.59 4.29
N SER A 76 0.01 -0.26 3.39
CA SER A 76 -0.65 -0.46 2.12
C SER A 76 -0.59 -1.91 1.65
N PHE A 77 -1.53 -2.24 0.77
CA PHE A 77 -1.64 -3.52 0.11
C PHE A 77 -1.50 -3.32 -1.40
N MET A 78 -0.56 -4.05 -2.01
CA MET A 78 -0.34 -4.02 -3.44
C MET A 78 -0.91 -5.27 -4.11
N PHE A 79 -1.43 -5.05 -5.32
CA PHE A 79 -2.01 -6.11 -6.13
C PHE A 79 -1.83 -5.81 -7.61
N GLY A 80 -1.52 -6.86 -8.38
CA GLY A 80 -1.34 -6.80 -9.82
C GLY A 80 -1.72 -8.13 -10.47
N ASN A 81 -1.98 -8.07 -11.75
CA ASN A 81 -2.27 -9.24 -12.59
C ASN A 81 -1.20 -9.49 -13.65
N LYS A 82 -0.12 -8.73 -13.62
CA LYS A 82 1.00 -8.85 -14.56
C LYS A 82 2.19 -9.49 -13.85
N VAL A 83 2.27 -10.82 -13.93
CA VAL A 83 3.45 -11.58 -13.49
C VAL A 83 4.23 -11.96 -14.75
N VAL A 84 5.49 -11.55 -14.81
CA VAL A 84 6.37 -11.74 -15.98
C VAL A 84 7.47 -12.77 -15.72
N GLU A 85 7.45 -13.45 -14.57
CA GLU A 85 8.44 -14.47 -14.19
C GLU A 85 8.42 -15.64 -15.20
N PRO A 86 9.41 -15.79 -16.08
CA PRO A 86 9.36 -16.77 -17.15
C PRO A 86 9.51 -18.19 -16.61
N GLY A 87 8.60 -19.06 -17.00
CA GLY A 87 8.68 -20.49 -16.71
C GLY A 87 8.46 -20.89 -15.26
N ILE A 88 7.85 -20.01 -14.43
CA ILE A 88 7.57 -20.29 -13.01
C ILE A 88 6.78 -21.59 -12.80
N LEU A 89 5.92 -21.99 -13.74
CA LEU A 89 5.11 -23.20 -13.68
C LEU A 89 5.59 -24.32 -14.64
N ARG A 90 6.80 -24.21 -15.23
CA ARG A 90 7.28 -25.15 -16.26
C ARG A 90 7.32 -26.63 -15.80
N ASN A 91 7.48 -26.87 -14.51
CA ASN A 91 7.52 -28.22 -13.95
C ASN A 91 6.13 -28.83 -13.72
N VAL A 92 5.08 -28.04 -13.88
CA VAL A 92 3.67 -28.46 -13.70
C VAL A 92 2.98 -28.61 -15.04
N ILE A 93 3.63 -28.17 -16.13
CA ILE A 93 3.11 -28.26 -17.51
C ILE A 93 3.46 -29.60 -18.09
N ASN A 94 2.48 -30.27 -18.70
CA ASN A 94 2.66 -31.55 -19.42
C ASN A 94 3.34 -31.34 -20.79
N SER A 95 3.60 -32.44 -21.51
CA SER A 95 4.22 -32.40 -22.83
C SER A 95 3.38 -31.68 -23.90
N ALA A 96 2.08 -31.51 -23.68
CA ALA A 96 1.18 -30.73 -24.53
C ALA A 96 1.12 -29.24 -24.18
N GLY A 97 1.90 -28.77 -23.18
CA GLY A 97 1.91 -27.38 -22.75
C GLY A 97 0.76 -27.01 -21.83
N GLN A 98 0.08 -27.97 -21.22
CA GLN A 98 -1.11 -27.77 -20.39
C GLN A 98 -0.84 -28.15 -18.94
N ILE A 99 -1.49 -27.48 -18.01
CA ILE A 99 -1.60 -27.90 -16.61
C ILE A 99 -2.88 -28.70 -16.48
N VAL A 100 -2.79 -29.86 -15.87
CA VAL A 100 -3.95 -30.76 -15.68
C VAL A 100 -4.29 -30.88 -14.20
N ASP A 101 -5.57 -31.01 -13.93
CA ASP A 101 -6.09 -31.19 -12.59
C ASP A 101 -6.02 -32.67 -12.14
N ASN A 102 -6.56 -32.95 -10.95
CA ASN A 102 -6.63 -34.31 -10.39
C ASN A 102 -7.59 -35.24 -11.13
N THR A 103 -8.41 -34.74 -12.05
CA THR A 103 -9.32 -35.51 -12.89
C THR A 103 -8.77 -35.75 -14.30
N GLY A 104 -7.64 -35.12 -14.64
CA GLY A 104 -7.02 -35.17 -15.96
C GLY A 104 -7.56 -34.12 -16.93
N GLU A 105 -8.41 -33.21 -16.48
CA GLU A 105 -8.89 -32.10 -17.28
C GLU A 105 -7.89 -30.90 -17.24
N GLN A 106 -7.96 -30.08 -18.27
CA GLN A 106 -7.13 -28.86 -18.31
C GLN A 106 -7.57 -27.86 -17.21
N ALA A 107 -6.60 -27.41 -16.41
CA ALA A 107 -6.80 -26.45 -15.37
C ALA A 107 -6.38 -25.03 -15.80
N ASP A 108 -7.22 -24.06 -15.51
CA ASP A 108 -6.90 -22.65 -15.67
C ASP A 108 -6.14 -22.14 -14.42
N VAL A 109 -4.89 -21.70 -14.63
CA VAL A 109 -4.02 -21.20 -13.57
C VAL A 109 -3.67 -19.75 -13.84
N PHE A 110 -3.94 -18.88 -12.86
CA PHE A 110 -3.67 -17.45 -12.92
C PHE A 110 -2.60 -17.06 -11.91
N LEU A 111 -1.73 -16.14 -12.33
CA LEU A 111 -0.68 -15.59 -11.50
C LEU A 111 -1.00 -14.13 -11.17
N TYR A 112 -0.88 -13.77 -9.90
CA TYR A 112 -1.11 -12.43 -9.42
C TYR A 112 0.05 -11.96 -8.54
N GLU A 113 0.34 -10.68 -8.58
CA GLU A 113 1.14 -10.03 -7.56
C GLU A 113 0.29 -9.76 -6.33
N ARG A 114 0.83 -10.05 -5.15
CA ARG A 114 0.27 -9.68 -3.84
C ARG A 114 1.39 -9.26 -2.92
N GLY A 115 1.17 -8.15 -2.21
CA GLY A 115 2.13 -7.68 -1.25
C GLY A 115 1.51 -6.69 -0.27
N TRP A 116 2.30 -6.33 0.70
CA TRP A 116 1.98 -5.26 1.63
C TRP A 116 3.25 -4.51 2.03
N SER A 117 3.07 -3.27 2.43
CA SER A 117 4.14 -2.47 3.01
C SER A 117 3.65 -1.71 4.23
N ALA A 118 4.57 -1.41 5.14
CA ALA A 118 4.32 -0.58 6.29
C ALA A 118 5.52 0.33 6.54
N PHE A 119 5.27 1.63 6.75
CA PHE A 119 6.31 2.64 6.92
C PHE A 119 6.01 3.55 8.11
N ALA A 120 7.05 3.88 8.87
CA ALA A 120 7.08 5.07 9.72
C ALA A 120 7.60 6.24 8.88
N THR A 121 6.96 7.39 8.95
CA THR A 121 7.25 8.51 8.06
C THR A 121 7.50 9.80 8.82
N VAL A 122 8.47 10.58 8.35
CA VAL A 122 8.71 11.97 8.74
C VAL A 122 8.63 12.85 7.51
N GLY A 123 8.22 14.09 7.67
CA GLY A 123 8.11 14.97 6.52
C GLY A 123 7.89 16.44 6.90
N ARG A 124 7.67 17.24 5.86
CA ARG A 124 7.34 18.67 6.03
C ARG A 124 6.41 19.12 4.91
N ILE A 125 5.41 19.92 5.27
CA ILE A 125 4.58 20.64 4.32
C ILE A 125 5.16 22.04 4.14
N PHE A 126 5.53 22.36 2.90
CA PHE A 126 5.94 23.72 2.52
C PHE A 126 4.70 24.43 2.00
N PRO A 127 4.30 25.58 2.59
CA PRO A 127 3.04 26.26 2.26
C PRO A 127 3.14 27.00 0.92
N LEU A 128 3.35 26.23 -0.15
CA LEU A 128 3.45 26.72 -1.51
C LEU A 128 2.15 26.39 -2.27
N PHE A 129 1.61 27.38 -2.96
CA PHE A 129 0.42 27.24 -3.81
C PHE A 129 -0.86 26.79 -3.07
N GLY A 130 -0.91 26.93 -1.74
CA GLY A 130 -2.05 26.47 -0.93
C GLY A 130 -3.05 27.59 -0.63
N PRO A 131 -4.32 27.25 -0.30
CA PRO A 131 -5.33 28.19 0.14
C PRO A 131 -5.07 28.70 1.58
N ASN A 132 -4.13 28.09 2.30
CA ASN A 132 -3.80 28.42 3.69
C ASN A 132 -2.39 27.86 4.01
N PRO A 133 -1.77 28.30 5.11
CA PRO A 133 -0.41 27.91 5.48
C PRO A 133 -0.27 26.42 5.94
N ASN A 134 -1.37 25.66 5.96
CA ASN A 134 -1.38 24.24 6.30
C ASN A 134 -1.42 23.32 5.07
N SER A 135 -1.62 23.90 3.88
CA SER A 135 -1.63 23.23 2.59
C SER A 135 -0.36 23.55 1.82
N GLY A 136 0.05 22.67 0.92
CA GLY A 136 1.21 22.93 0.06
C GLY A 136 1.97 21.69 -0.35
N LEU A 137 3.20 21.88 -0.78
CA LEU A 137 4.09 20.80 -1.19
C LEU A 137 4.49 19.96 0.04
N HIS A 138 4.17 18.68 0.03
CA HIS A 138 4.48 17.74 1.10
C HIS A 138 5.60 16.79 0.68
N LEU A 139 6.74 16.93 1.32
CA LEU A 139 7.86 15.99 1.23
C LEU A 139 7.81 15.05 2.42
N LYS A 140 7.79 13.73 2.17
CA LYS A 140 7.87 12.68 3.20
C LYS A 140 9.00 11.71 2.89
N LEU A 141 9.68 11.27 3.94
CA LEU A 141 10.63 10.16 3.91
C LEU A 141 10.17 9.13 4.95
N GLY A 142 10.37 7.87 4.65
CA GLY A 142 9.98 6.79 5.56
C GLY A 142 10.94 5.62 5.53
N GLY A 143 10.99 4.91 6.65
CA GLY A 143 11.61 3.62 6.80
C GLY A 143 10.58 2.59 7.24
N GLY A 144 10.70 1.38 6.73
CA GLY A 144 9.70 0.37 7.00
C GLY A 144 10.02 -1.00 6.41
N TYR A 145 9.01 -1.69 6.00
CA TYR A 145 9.09 -3.08 5.53
C TYR A 145 8.22 -3.29 4.30
N LEU A 146 8.75 -4.05 3.35
CA LEU A 146 8.07 -4.46 2.12
C LEU A 146 8.04 -5.97 2.05
N ARG A 147 6.88 -6.54 1.70
CA ARG A 147 6.71 -7.96 1.42
C ARG A 147 5.84 -8.15 0.19
N HIS A 148 6.28 -9.01 -0.72
CA HIS A 148 5.52 -9.37 -1.91
C HIS A 148 5.71 -10.83 -2.27
N LYS A 149 4.76 -11.36 -3.05
CA LYS A 149 4.80 -12.72 -3.57
C LYS A 149 3.99 -12.88 -4.84
N VAL A 150 4.27 -13.92 -5.59
CA VAL A 150 3.37 -14.44 -6.63
C VAL A 150 2.28 -15.26 -5.96
N ARG A 151 1.03 -14.87 -6.17
CA ARG A 151 -0.13 -15.68 -5.81
C ARG A 151 -0.55 -16.51 -7.03
N VAL A 152 -0.40 -17.80 -6.91
CA VAL A 152 -0.95 -18.77 -7.88
C VAL A 152 -2.41 -19.02 -7.49
N GLN A 153 -3.31 -18.98 -8.45
CA GLN A 153 -4.73 -19.24 -8.24
C GLN A 153 -5.24 -20.17 -9.33
N THR A 154 -5.76 -21.32 -8.94
CA THR A 154 -6.48 -22.25 -9.80
C THR A 154 -7.97 -21.90 -9.80
N GLN A 155 -8.62 -21.96 -10.97
CA GLN A 155 -10.08 -21.81 -11.07
C GLN A 155 -10.73 -23.16 -11.26
N LYS A 156 -11.76 -23.46 -10.46
CA LYS A 156 -12.67 -24.61 -10.54
C LYS A 156 -12.06 -25.99 -10.26
N ASN A 157 -10.76 -26.17 -10.38
CA ASN A 157 -10.10 -27.47 -10.40
C ASN A 157 -8.98 -27.51 -9.36
N VAL A 158 -8.77 -28.67 -8.77
CA VAL A 158 -7.70 -28.95 -7.82
C VAL A 158 -6.47 -29.39 -8.59
N VAL A 159 -5.38 -28.63 -8.52
CA VAL A 159 -4.07 -29.00 -9.05
C VAL A 159 -3.15 -29.33 -7.87
N PRO A 160 -2.96 -30.59 -7.49
CA PRO A 160 -2.26 -30.98 -6.26
C PRO A 160 -0.83 -30.41 -6.15
N GLN A 161 -0.16 -30.22 -7.29
CA GLN A 161 1.19 -29.64 -7.34
C GLN A 161 1.22 -28.14 -7.05
N LEU A 162 0.07 -27.46 -7.00
CA LEU A 162 -0.10 -26.02 -6.72
C LEU A 162 -0.92 -25.77 -5.47
N GLU A 163 -0.98 -26.72 -4.56
CA GLU A 163 -1.68 -26.59 -3.29
C GLU A 163 -0.73 -26.70 -2.09
N ASP A 164 -1.17 -26.16 -0.97
CA ASP A 164 -0.52 -26.24 0.34
C ASP A 164 1.00 -25.96 0.31
N GLU A 165 1.80 -26.89 0.83
CA GLU A 165 3.25 -26.76 0.94
C GLU A 165 3.96 -26.72 -0.42
N TYR A 166 3.39 -27.35 -1.46
CA TYR A 166 3.98 -27.34 -2.81
C TYR A 166 3.92 -25.93 -3.43
N LEU A 167 2.90 -25.14 -3.09
CA LEU A 167 2.75 -23.78 -3.57
C LEU A 167 3.92 -22.87 -3.11
N GLU A 168 4.53 -23.17 -1.97
CA GLU A 168 5.67 -22.42 -1.43
C GLU A 168 6.90 -22.45 -2.35
N GLY A 169 7.06 -23.51 -3.14
CA GLY A 169 8.15 -23.62 -4.14
C GLY A 169 7.97 -22.70 -5.36
N TYR A 170 6.78 -22.12 -5.53
CA TYR A 170 6.43 -21.29 -6.70
C TYR A 170 6.07 -19.85 -6.32
N ASP A 171 5.80 -19.51 -5.05
CA ASP A 171 5.22 -18.22 -4.66
C ASP A 171 6.22 -17.06 -4.66
N ARG A 172 7.53 -17.31 -4.80
CA ARG A 172 8.59 -16.27 -4.83
C ARG A 172 8.50 -15.27 -3.69
N LEU A 173 8.05 -15.73 -2.53
CA LEU A 173 7.88 -14.87 -1.37
C LEU A 173 9.18 -14.16 -1.02
N SER A 174 9.16 -12.83 -1.10
CA SER A 174 10.29 -11.97 -0.77
C SER A 174 9.87 -10.89 0.19
N ALA A 175 10.74 -10.53 1.11
CA ALA A 175 10.50 -9.47 2.06
C ALA A 175 11.80 -8.87 2.60
N GLY A 176 11.73 -7.64 3.10
CA GLY A 176 12.87 -6.98 3.70
C GLY A 176 12.61 -5.53 4.12
N PRO A 177 13.61 -4.89 4.73
CA PRO A 177 13.54 -3.48 5.05
C PRO A 177 13.37 -2.65 3.78
N ALA A 178 12.67 -1.53 3.91
CA ALA A 178 12.38 -0.68 2.78
C ALA A 178 12.42 0.80 3.17
N ALA A 179 12.76 1.64 2.20
CA ALA A 179 12.69 3.09 2.29
C ALA A 179 11.55 3.62 1.40
N LEU A 180 10.94 4.70 1.84
CA LEU A 180 9.89 5.42 1.12
C LEU A 180 10.29 6.87 0.96
N ALA A 181 10.08 7.43 -0.23
CA ALA A 181 10.07 8.86 -0.48
C ALA A 181 8.76 9.25 -1.17
N TYR A 182 8.16 10.34 -0.74
CA TYR A 182 6.96 10.90 -1.36
C TYR A 182 7.12 12.40 -1.53
N LEU A 183 6.79 12.87 -2.71
CA LEU A 183 6.74 14.29 -3.06
C LEU A 183 5.39 14.57 -3.71
N GLY A 184 4.55 15.37 -3.06
CA GLY A 184 3.22 15.66 -3.58
C GLY A 184 2.64 16.93 -3.00
N TYR A 185 1.42 17.23 -3.40
CA TYR A 185 0.65 18.36 -2.92
C TYR A 185 -0.40 17.87 -1.92
N GLN A 186 -0.39 18.47 -0.73
CA GLN A 186 -1.40 18.26 0.32
C GLN A 186 -2.35 19.45 0.33
N HIS A 187 -3.61 19.19 0.04
CA HIS A 187 -4.69 20.19 0.13
C HIS A 187 -5.50 19.99 1.41
N LEU A 188 -5.56 21.03 2.22
CA LEU A 188 -6.44 21.12 3.40
C LEU A 188 -7.33 22.34 3.22
N SER A 189 -8.63 22.12 3.01
CA SER A 189 -9.59 23.18 2.72
C SER A 189 -9.88 24.05 3.93
N ASN A 190 -10.00 25.36 3.74
CA ASN A 190 -10.43 26.32 4.79
C ASN A 190 -11.83 26.00 5.34
N LYS A 191 -12.69 25.38 4.52
CA LYS A 191 -14.05 24.99 4.90
C LYS A 191 -14.17 23.52 5.33
N GLY A 192 -13.07 22.79 5.38
CA GLY A 192 -13.03 21.37 5.79
C GLY A 192 -13.70 20.35 4.86
N ARG A 193 -14.25 20.79 3.71
CA ARG A 193 -15.08 19.93 2.86
C ARG A 193 -14.31 19.05 1.89
N VAL A 194 -13.23 19.56 1.30
CA VAL A 194 -12.44 18.84 0.30
C VAL A 194 -10.99 18.85 0.71
N ASN A 195 -10.48 17.70 1.11
CA ASN A 195 -9.08 17.54 1.51
C ASN A 195 -8.52 16.34 0.76
N PHE A 196 -7.47 16.54 0.02
CA PHE A 196 -6.84 15.51 -0.80
C PHE A 196 -5.33 15.67 -0.83
N HIS A 197 -4.68 14.65 -1.34
CA HIS A 197 -3.27 14.73 -1.69
C HIS A 197 -3.05 14.01 -3.03
N ILE A 198 -2.06 14.49 -3.77
CA ILE A 198 -1.62 13.90 -5.02
C ILE A 198 -0.11 14.11 -5.15
N GLY A 199 0.60 13.11 -5.65
CA GLY A 199 2.05 13.22 -5.82
C GLY A 199 2.69 11.98 -6.39
N LEU A 200 4.01 11.98 -6.31
CA LEU A 200 4.88 10.88 -6.71
C LEU A 200 5.37 10.14 -5.47
N GLU A 201 5.42 8.83 -5.55
CA GLU A 201 6.03 7.98 -4.53
C GLU A 201 7.16 7.15 -5.12
N PHE A 202 8.14 6.87 -4.28
CA PHE A 202 9.26 6.02 -4.59
C PHE A 202 9.52 5.11 -3.40
N MET A 203 9.58 3.81 -3.65
CA MET A 203 9.93 2.81 -2.64
C MET A 203 11.16 2.03 -3.10
N ALA A 204 12.07 1.77 -2.19
CA ALA A 204 13.23 0.93 -2.39
C ALA A 204 13.26 -0.16 -1.32
N GLY A 205 12.98 -1.40 -1.70
CA GLY A 205 13.00 -2.58 -0.84
C GLY A 205 14.33 -3.34 -0.98
N PHE A 206 15.02 -3.54 0.13
CA PHE A 206 16.17 -4.42 0.24
C PHE A 206 15.69 -5.78 0.68
N THR A 207 15.16 -6.55 -0.27
CA THR A 207 14.43 -7.77 0.02
C THR A 207 15.29 -9.02 -0.11
N GLN A 208 14.87 -10.08 0.55
CA GLN A 208 15.43 -11.43 0.44
C GLN A 208 14.30 -12.42 0.22
N ALA A 209 14.60 -13.49 -0.51
CA ALA A 209 13.66 -14.60 -0.62
C ALA A 209 13.47 -15.27 0.75
N LEU A 210 12.22 -15.45 1.17
CA LEU A 210 11.86 -16.16 2.39
C LEU A 210 11.65 -17.66 2.16
N ARG A 211 11.67 -18.10 0.89
CA ARG A 211 11.62 -19.52 0.52
C ARG A 211 13.01 -20.02 0.23
N ALA A 212 13.38 -21.14 0.83
CA ALA A 212 14.71 -21.70 0.69
C ALA A 212 14.99 -22.23 -0.72
N TYR A 213 13.97 -22.75 -1.42
CA TYR A 213 14.12 -23.48 -2.67
C TYR A 213 13.02 -23.15 -3.68
N ASN A 214 13.40 -23.02 -4.95
CA ASN A 214 12.49 -22.83 -6.07
C ASN A 214 12.34 -24.16 -6.84
N PHE A 215 11.12 -24.62 -6.97
CA PHE A 215 10.86 -25.92 -7.62
C PHE A 215 11.06 -25.88 -9.13
N ASP A 216 10.76 -24.76 -9.77
CA ASP A 216 10.92 -24.60 -11.22
C ASP A 216 12.39 -24.55 -11.66
N THR A 217 13.24 -23.83 -10.93
CA THR A 217 14.67 -23.71 -11.23
C THR A 217 15.50 -24.81 -10.60
N LYS A 218 14.96 -25.53 -9.62
CA LYS A 218 15.66 -26.52 -8.78
C LYS A 218 16.90 -25.94 -8.09
N GLN A 219 16.81 -24.69 -7.66
CA GLN A 219 17.91 -23.96 -7.04
C GLN A 219 17.49 -23.38 -5.69
N TYR A 220 18.47 -23.24 -4.79
CA TYR A 220 18.30 -22.51 -3.56
C TYR A 220 18.21 -21.01 -3.85
N ASN A 221 17.30 -20.35 -3.18
CA ASN A 221 17.10 -18.91 -3.30
C ASN A 221 18.17 -18.17 -2.49
N THR A 222 18.99 -17.36 -3.13
CA THR A 222 20.13 -16.77 -2.43
C THR A 222 20.37 -15.26 -2.63
N PRO A 223 19.97 -14.56 -3.66
CA PRO A 223 20.43 -13.18 -3.77
C PRO A 223 19.58 -12.21 -2.96
N ASN A 224 20.26 -11.24 -2.35
CA ASN A 224 19.66 -9.99 -1.95
C ASN A 224 19.13 -9.29 -3.19
N ARG A 225 17.96 -8.67 -3.08
CA ARG A 225 17.27 -8.01 -4.18
C ARG A 225 17.10 -6.53 -3.86
N LEU A 226 17.20 -5.71 -4.88
CA LEU A 226 16.82 -4.31 -4.83
C LEU A 226 15.50 -4.13 -5.61
N ASP A 227 14.40 -4.19 -4.90
CA ASP A 227 13.07 -4.05 -5.46
C ASP A 227 12.64 -2.59 -5.41
N LEU A 228 12.53 -1.96 -6.59
CA LEU A 228 12.15 -0.56 -6.72
C LEU A 228 10.69 -0.46 -7.18
N LEU A 229 9.98 0.52 -6.63
CA LEU A 229 8.65 0.92 -7.05
C LEU A 229 8.59 2.43 -7.17
N SER A 230 8.17 2.92 -8.32
CA SER A 230 7.83 4.33 -8.52
C SER A 230 6.35 4.43 -8.87
N GLY A 231 5.68 5.51 -8.44
CA GLY A 231 4.24 5.58 -8.69
C GLY A 231 3.66 6.97 -8.59
N VAL A 232 2.44 7.09 -9.11
CA VAL A 232 1.59 8.24 -8.88
C VAL A 232 0.60 7.87 -7.80
N ARG A 233 0.59 8.63 -6.71
CA ARG A 233 -0.29 8.46 -5.56
C ARG A 233 -1.30 9.60 -5.50
N ALA A 234 -2.56 9.24 -5.29
CA ALA A 234 -3.62 10.19 -4.94
C ALA A 234 -4.45 9.64 -3.80
N GLY A 235 -5.11 10.52 -3.06
CA GLY A 235 -5.93 10.05 -1.97
C GLY A 235 -6.71 11.15 -1.27
N TRP A 236 -7.56 10.70 -0.36
CA TRP A 236 -8.38 11.54 0.49
C TRP A 236 -7.72 11.75 1.84
N SER A 237 -7.83 12.96 2.37
CA SER A 237 -7.26 13.34 3.67
C SER A 237 -8.38 13.79 4.60
N LEU A 238 -8.46 13.21 5.79
CA LEU A 238 -9.40 13.60 6.82
C LEU A 238 -8.64 14.29 7.97
N PRO A 239 -8.67 15.62 8.07
CA PRO A 239 -8.06 16.33 9.17
C PRO A 239 -8.92 16.22 10.44
N ILE A 240 -8.28 15.86 11.55
CA ILE A 240 -8.89 15.78 12.87
C ILE A 240 -8.32 16.92 13.70
N TYR A 241 -9.16 17.85 14.06
CA TYR A 241 -8.79 19.04 14.85
C TYR A 241 -8.96 18.75 16.35
N LYS A 242 -8.01 19.22 17.15
CA LYS A 242 -8.20 19.25 18.61
C LYS A 242 -9.20 20.37 18.93
N LYS A 243 -10.29 20.06 19.63
CA LYS A 243 -11.20 21.09 20.16
C LYS A 243 -10.39 22.06 21.02
N LEU A 244 -10.34 23.34 20.65
CA LEU A 244 -9.91 24.37 21.57
C LEU A 244 -11.02 24.50 22.61
N ASP A 245 -10.67 24.31 23.88
CA ASP A 245 -11.53 24.60 25.01
C ASP A 245 -11.69 26.13 25.07
N THR A 246 -12.73 26.66 24.46
CA THR A 246 -13.15 28.04 24.67
C THR A 246 -13.80 28.10 26.03
N GLY A 247 -13.00 28.20 27.07
CA GLY A 247 -13.46 28.54 28.40
C GLY A 247 -14.04 29.95 28.34
N PHE A 248 -15.36 30.05 28.22
CA PHE A 248 -16.07 31.30 28.50
C PHE A 248 -15.99 31.53 29.99
N HIS A 249 -15.10 32.43 30.43
CA HIS A 249 -15.16 32.98 31.74
C HIS A 249 -16.21 34.10 31.72
N TYR A 250 -17.38 33.83 32.29
CA TYR A 250 -18.31 34.91 32.68
C TYR A 250 -17.79 35.51 33.98
N TYR A 251 -17.51 36.80 33.94
CA TYR A 251 -17.34 37.66 35.13
C TYR A 251 -18.69 38.21 35.49
#